data_44e6794e1d78e41a1b1dfa5fc688e424
#
_entry.id   44e6794e1d78e41a1b1dfa5fc688e424
#
_cell.length_a   1.000
_cell.length_b   1.000
_cell.length_c   1.000
_cell.angle_alpha   90.00
_cell.angle_beta   90.00
_cell.angle_gamma   90.00
#
_symmetry.space_group_name_H-M   'P 1'
#
loop_
_entity.id
_entity.type
_entity.pdbx_description
1 polymer ?
#
loop_
_entity_poly.entity_id
_entity_poly.type
_entity_poly.pdbx_seq_one_letter_code
_entity_poly.pdbx_strand_id
1 'polypeptide(L)'
;VSPISGRVGKSTVTDGAIVTAYQPVPLATIQQLDPIYVDVPQSSTVILNLQRRLKEGLLKREGAEMNSVKLILGEEMEYPVEGTLQFADISVDPTTASVNLRSVFPNPNGIILPGMFVRAIFKEGVDEDAILIPQQAVSRDPKGNPLVLVVGAENKVEQKAVTLERAICNRWLVASGLQPGDKFIV
;
A
#
# COMPACT_ATOMS: atom_id res chain seq x y z
N VAL A 1 31.02 -15.58 20.61
CA VAL A 1 29.58 -15.62 20.95
C VAL A 1 28.88 -14.53 20.15
N SER A 2 27.73 -14.83 19.57
CA SER A 2 26.93 -13.84 18.84
C SER A 2 26.37 -12.80 19.80
N PRO A 3 26.41 -11.50 19.47
CA PRO A 3 25.76 -10.45 20.26
C PRO A 3 24.23 -10.43 20.12
N ILE A 4 23.69 -11.11 19.11
CA ILE A 4 22.24 -11.18 18.82
C ILE A 4 21.80 -12.64 18.74
N SER A 5 20.51 -12.87 19.07
CA SER A 5 19.83 -14.13 18.81
C SER A 5 19.28 -14.14 17.38
N GLY A 6 19.41 -15.25 16.68
CA GLY A 6 18.92 -15.33 15.31
C GLY A 6 19.33 -16.64 14.62
N ARG A 7 18.95 -16.76 13.36
CA ARG A 7 19.31 -17.90 12.52
C ARG A 7 20.69 -17.69 11.90
N VAL A 8 21.55 -18.68 12.05
CA VAL A 8 22.89 -18.68 11.43
C VAL A 8 22.74 -19.07 9.96
N GLY A 9 23.28 -18.24 9.09
CA GLY A 9 23.35 -18.51 7.65
C GLY A 9 24.49 -19.46 7.31
N LYS A 10 24.84 -19.52 6.02
CA LYS A 10 25.94 -20.36 5.52
C LYS A 10 27.26 -19.90 6.11
N SER A 11 28.08 -20.84 6.59
CA SER A 11 29.46 -20.59 6.95
C SER A 11 30.28 -20.26 5.70
N THR A 12 31.11 -19.22 5.80
CA THR A 12 32.05 -18.83 4.73
C THR A 12 33.44 -19.47 4.90
N VAL A 13 33.62 -20.19 5.99
CA VAL A 13 34.88 -20.89 6.31
C VAL A 13 34.58 -22.38 6.48
N THR A 14 35.57 -23.19 6.13
CA THR A 14 35.57 -24.66 6.29
C THR A 14 36.39 -25.07 7.52
N ASP A 15 36.18 -26.30 7.97
CA ASP A 15 36.94 -26.86 9.09
C ASP A 15 38.43 -26.85 8.76
N GLY A 16 39.24 -26.40 9.72
CA GLY A 16 40.70 -26.26 9.57
C GLY A 16 41.16 -24.96 8.92
N ALA A 17 40.27 -24.07 8.51
CA ALA A 17 40.65 -22.76 7.98
C ALA A 17 41.28 -21.87 9.07
N ILE A 18 42.35 -21.17 8.72
CA ILE A 18 43.00 -20.21 9.61
C ILE A 18 42.12 -18.93 9.59
N VAL A 19 41.69 -18.50 10.76
CA VAL A 19 40.94 -17.26 10.95
C VAL A 19 41.75 -16.27 11.78
N THR A 20 41.67 -15.00 11.40
CA THR A 20 42.38 -13.92 12.09
C THR A 20 41.40 -12.94 12.70
N ALA A 21 41.81 -12.29 13.79
CA ALA A 21 40.98 -11.21 14.35
C ALA A 21 40.82 -10.07 13.33
N TYR A 22 39.62 -9.52 13.25
CA TYR A 22 39.28 -8.41 12.33
C TYR A 22 39.41 -8.73 10.84
N GLN A 23 39.34 -9.99 10.45
CA GLN A 23 39.32 -10.33 9.03
C GLN A 23 38.08 -9.68 8.30
N PRO A 24 38.25 -9.23 7.04
CA PRO A 24 37.20 -8.54 6.33
C PRO A 24 36.00 -9.43 5.95
N VAL A 25 36.21 -10.75 5.85
CA VAL A 25 35.18 -11.73 5.54
C VAL A 25 34.60 -12.29 6.84
N PRO A 26 33.30 -12.15 7.09
CA PRO A 26 32.65 -12.70 8.28
C PRO A 26 32.65 -14.24 8.21
N LEU A 27 32.77 -14.90 9.36
CA LEU A 27 32.70 -16.38 9.44
C LEU A 27 31.32 -16.93 9.10
N ALA A 28 30.30 -16.27 9.56
CA ALA A 28 28.90 -16.55 9.26
C ALA A 28 28.07 -15.29 9.50
N THR A 29 26.95 -15.19 8.81
CA THR A 29 25.97 -14.11 9.04
C THR A 29 24.85 -14.62 9.91
N ILE A 30 24.53 -13.90 10.97
CA ILE A 30 23.39 -14.20 11.84
C ILE A 30 22.32 -13.17 11.57
N GLN A 31 21.11 -13.65 11.27
CA GLN A 31 19.95 -12.81 10.95
C GLN A 31 18.85 -13.04 11.97
N GLN A 32 18.31 -11.95 12.51
CA GLN A 32 17.10 -11.98 13.30
C GLN A 32 15.92 -12.02 12.34
N LEU A 33 15.10 -13.08 12.43
CA LEU A 33 13.95 -13.30 11.55
C LEU A 33 12.63 -12.87 12.16
N ASP A 34 12.57 -12.66 13.47
CA ASP A 34 11.39 -12.24 14.20
C ASP A 34 11.76 -11.09 15.16
N PRO A 35 11.13 -9.92 15.04
CA PRO A 35 10.28 -9.50 13.92
C PRO A 35 11.04 -9.29 12.61
N ILE A 36 10.31 -9.36 11.48
CA ILE A 36 10.87 -9.06 10.15
C ILE A 36 10.36 -7.72 9.64
N TYR A 37 11.21 -7.00 8.93
CA TYR A 37 10.89 -5.71 8.32
C TYR A 37 10.59 -5.88 6.84
N VAL A 38 9.54 -5.21 6.39
CA VAL A 38 9.16 -5.14 4.97
C VAL A 38 9.22 -3.67 4.55
N ASP A 39 10.10 -3.37 3.62
CA ASP A 39 10.27 -2.03 3.07
C ASP A 39 9.55 -1.95 1.73
N VAL A 40 8.63 -0.98 1.62
CA VAL A 40 7.82 -0.76 0.42
C VAL A 40 8.11 0.64 -0.11
N PRO A 41 8.76 0.77 -1.28
CA PRO A 41 8.97 2.07 -1.90
C PRO A 41 7.64 2.62 -2.43
N GLN A 42 7.30 3.83 -2.03
CA GLN A 42 6.12 4.56 -2.47
C GLN A 42 6.52 5.91 -3.08
N SER A 43 5.84 6.30 -4.16
CA SER A 43 6.06 7.63 -4.75
C SER A 43 5.71 8.74 -3.75
N SER A 44 6.58 9.74 -3.66
CA SER A 44 6.33 10.93 -2.85
C SER A 44 5.00 11.62 -3.19
N THR A 45 4.59 11.58 -4.46
CA THR A 45 3.31 12.14 -4.92
C THR A 45 2.11 11.43 -4.29
N VAL A 46 2.15 10.10 -4.14
CA VAL A 46 1.08 9.33 -3.50
C VAL A 46 0.96 9.72 -2.04
N ILE A 47 2.09 9.84 -1.34
CA ILE A 47 2.12 10.23 0.08
C ILE A 47 1.60 11.64 0.28
N LEU A 48 1.99 12.59 -0.57
CA LEU A 48 1.50 13.97 -0.51
C LEU A 48 -0.01 14.05 -0.76
N ASN A 49 -0.53 13.31 -1.73
CA ASN A 49 -1.96 13.24 -1.99
C ASN A 49 -2.73 12.64 -0.81
N LEU A 50 -2.20 11.59 -0.20
CA LEU A 50 -2.78 10.99 1.01
C LEU A 50 -2.82 11.98 2.17
N GLN A 51 -1.71 12.70 2.42
CA GLN A 51 -1.65 13.73 3.46
C GLN A 51 -2.63 14.87 3.20
N ARG A 52 -2.79 15.30 1.95
CA ARG A 52 -3.76 16.34 1.57
C ARG A 52 -5.18 15.88 1.88
N ARG A 53 -5.58 14.69 1.43
CA ARG A 53 -6.93 14.12 1.66
C ARG A 53 -7.25 13.95 3.15
N LEU A 54 -6.25 13.57 3.96
CA LEU A 54 -6.39 13.51 5.42
C LEU A 54 -6.60 14.90 6.03
N LYS A 55 -5.87 15.93 5.56
CA LYS A 55 -6.02 17.31 6.04
C LYS A 55 -7.38 17.92 5.64
N GLU A 56 -7.88 17.59 4.46
CA GLU A 56 -9.17 18.03 3.94
C GLU A 56 -10.36 17.30 4.62
N GLY A 57 -10.07 16.30 5.48
CA GLY A 57 -11.10 15.52 6.18
C GLY A 57 -11.87 14.54 5.28
N LEU A 58 -11.42 14.35 4.04
CA LEU A 58 -12.00 13.41 3.08
C LEU A 58 -11.74 11.95 3.45
N LEU A 59 -10.75 11.71 4.28
CA LEU A 59 -10.41 10.39 4.81
C LEU A 59 -10.42 10.46 6.33
N LYS A 60 -11.21 9.61 6.95
CA LYS A 60 -11.15 9.41 8.39
C LYS A 60 -10.05 8.42 8.72
N ARG A 61 -9.19 8.78 9.65
CA ARG A 61 -8.12 7.94 10.16
C ARG A 61 -8.46 7.57 11.60
N GLU A 62 -9.43 6.67 11.77
CA GLU A 62 -9.85 6.20 13.09
C GLU A 62 -9.41 4.75 13.33
N GLY A 63 -8.76 4.54 14.47
CA GLY A 63 -8.47 3.23 15.02
C GLY A 63 -7.10 2.64 14.73
N ALA A 64 -6.73 1.64 15.51
CA ALA A 64 -5.48 0.87 15.40
C ALA A 64 -5.37 0.08 14.08
N GLU A 65 -6.51 -0.17 13.41
CA GLU A 65 -6.56 -0.90 12.13
C GLU A 65 -5.92 -0.17 10.95
N MET A 66 -5.74 1.16 11.06
CA MET A 66 -5.18 1.98 9.99
C MET A 66 -3.68 1.82 9.82
N ASN A 67 -3.00 1.30 10.83
CA ASN A 67 -1.59 0.95 10.74
C ASN A 67 -1.40 -0.54 10.40
N SER A 68 -2.51 -1.28 10.24
CA SER A 68 -2.45 -2.68 9.87
C SER A 68 -2.09 -2.84 8.39
N VAL A 69 -1.15 -3.72 8.13
CA VAL A 69 -0.66 -4.05 6.80
C VAL A 69 -0.81 -5.55 6.61
N LYS A 70 -1.43 -5.94 5.49
CA LYS A 70 -1.52 -7.33 5.08
C LYS A 70 -0.44 -7.64 4.06
N LEU A 71 0.09 -8.87 4.09
CA LEU A 71 1.05 -9.35 3.10
C LEU A 71 0.46 -10.47 2.25
N ILE A 72 0.78 -10.41 0.97
CA ILE A 72 0.57 -11.51 0.04
C ILE A 72 1.95 -12.03 -0.37
N LEU A 73 2.17 -13.31 -0.12
CA LEU A 73 3.40 -14.03 -0.45
C LEU A 73 3.20 -14.75 -1.79
N GLY A 74 4.15 -14.57 -2.71
CA GLY A 74 4.05 -15.19 -4.03
C GLY A 74 2.84 -14.71 -4.82
N GLU A 75 2.11 -15.64 -5.45
CA GLU A 75 0.99 -15.28 -6.33
C GLU A 75 -0.31 -14.97 -5.59
N GLU A 76 -0.69 -15.76 -4.57
CA GLU A 76 -1.98 -15.60 -3.87
C GLU A 76 -1.98 -15.99 -2.38
N MET A 77 -0.83 -16.35 -1.79
CA MET A 77 -0.80 -16.77 -0.39
C MET A 77 -0.85 -15.55 0.54
N GLU A 78 -1.99 -15.33 1.19
CA GLU A 78 -2.11 -14.30 2.23
C GLU A 78 -1.36 -14.76 3.49
N TYR A 79 -0.49 -13.88 4.00
CA TYR A 79 0.20 -14.12 5.27
C TYR A 79 -0.80 -13.96 6.43
N PRO A 80 -0.93 -14.94 7.34
CA PRO A 80 -2.02 -14.97 8.33
C PRO A 80 -1.88 -13.91 9.44
N VAL A 81 -0.71 -13.29 9.58
CA VAL A 81 -0.44 -12.32 10.64
C VAL A 81 -0.32 -10.93 10.02
N GLU A 82 -1.12 -9.99 10.52
CA GLU A 82 -1.04 -8.60 10.10
C GLU A 82 0.18 -7.91 10.72
N GLY A 83 0.86 -7.09 9.94
CA GLY A 83 1.94 -6.25 10.40
C GLY A 83 1.48 -4.85 10.78
N THR A 84 2.39 -4.10 11.35
CA THR A 84 2.16 -2.70 11.72
C THR A 84 3.05 -1.79 10.88
N LEU A 85 2.43 -0.79 10.27
CA LEU A 85 3.16 0.26 9.56
C LEU A 85 3.91 1.10 10.60
N GLN A 86 5.23 1.09 10.52
CA GLN A 86 6.07 2.08 11.19
C GLN A 86 6.35 3.18 10.17
N PHE A 87 6.11 4.44 10.59
CA PHE A 87 6.47 5.56 9.73
C PHE A 87 7.96 5.49 9.46
N ALA A 88 8.27 5.33 8.20
CA ALA A 88 9.61 5.24 7.72
C ALA A 88 10.24 6.61 7.47
N ASP A 89 11.45 6.56 7.00
CA ASP A 89 12.34 7.65 6.68
C ASP A 89 11.63 8.92 6.21
N ILE A 90 11.99 10.02 6.85
CA ILE A 90 11.59 11.39 6.46
C ILE A 90 12.30 11.78 5.15
N SER A 91 13.26 10.99 4.70
CA SER A 91 14.05 11.26 3.51
C SER A 91 13.46 10.62 2.25
N VAL A 92 13.36 11.43 1.21
CA VAL A 92 13.01 11.00 -0.14
C VAL A 92 14.29 10.60 -0.86
N ASP A 93 14.33 9.43 -1.47
CA ASP A 93 15.43 9.06 -2.36
C ASP A 93 15.40 9.97 -3.60
N PRO A 94 16.43 10.80 -3.82
CA PRO A 94 16.43 11.77 -4.92
C PRO A 94 16.50 11.13 -6.30
N THR A 95 16.94 9.87 -6.40
CA THR A 95 17.08 9.17 -7.69
C THR A 95 15.76 8.59 -8.17
N THR A 96 14.94 8.10 -7.24
CA THR A 96 13.66 7.44 -7.54
C THR A 96 12.45 8.29 -7.17
N ALA A 97 12.64 9.42 -6.48
CA ALA A 97 11.59 10.27 -5.90
C ALA A 97 10.61 9.45 -5.02
N SER A 98 11.10 8.40 -4.39
CA SER A 98 10.32 7.50 -3.54
C SER A 98 10.68 7.65 -2.06
N VAL A 99 9.71 7.31 -1.22
CA VAL A 99 9.83 7.19 0.23
C VAL A 99 9.64 5.73 0.59
N ASN A 100 10.52 5.19 1.42
CA ASN A 100 10.36 3.81 1.89
C ASN A 100 9.43 3.77 3.10
N LEU A 101 8.32 3.05 2.95
CA LEU A 101 7.42 2.73 4.06
C LEU A 101 7.87 1.42 4.69
N ARG A 102 8.25 1.46 5.96
CA ARG A 102 8.65 0.28 6.72
C ARG A 102 7.49 -0.26 7.52
N SER A 103 7.24 -1.54 7.37
CA SER A 103 6.25 -2.28 8.14
C SER A 103 6.94 -3.41 8.91
N VAL A 104 6.46 -3.66 10.12
CA VAL A 104 6.99 -4.70 11.00
C VAL A 104 6.00 -5.83 11.08
N PHE A 105 6.47 -7.04 10.85
CA PHE A 105 5.67 -8.25 10.89
C PHE A 105 6.23 -9.24 11.92
N PRO A 106 5.37 -9.79 12.79
CA PRO A 106 5.74 -10.97 13.58
C PRO A 106 5.98 -12.16 12.63
N ASN A 107 7.08 -12.85 12.81
CA ASN A 107 7.47 -13.99 11.98
C ASN A 107 7.93 -15.19 12.82
N PRO A 108 7.11 -15.67 13.77
CA PRO A 108 7.51 -16.71 14.72
C PRO A 108 7.86 -18.01 14.04
N ASN A 109 7.24 -18.33 12.91
CA ASN A 109 7.46 -19.57 12.18
C ASN A 109 8.57 -19.44 11.12
N GLY A 110 9.17 -18.26 10.95
CA GLY A 110 10.24 -18.03 9.97
C GLY A 110 9.81 -18.25 8.51
N ILE A 111 8.53 -18.04 8.20
CA ILE A 111 7.97 -18.25 6.84
C ILE A 111 8.51 -17.18 5.90
N ILE A 112 8.57 -15.94 6.37
CA ILE A 112 9.10 -14.82 5.59
C ILE A 112 10.61 -14.80 5.77
N LEU A 113 11.33 -14.80 4.66
CA LEU A 113 12.79 -14.75 4.65
C LEU A 113 13.29 -13.43 4.07
N PRO A 114 14.42 -12.91 4.54
CA PRO A 114 15.03 -11.74 3.94
C PRO A 114 15.35 -11.96 2.47
N GLY A 115 15.01 -10.97 1.63
CA GLY A 115 15.15 -11.03 0.18
C GLY A 115 13.96 -11.62 -0.58
N MET A 116 12.89 -12.04 0.11
CA MET A 116 11.65 -12.45 -0.55
C MET A 116 10.91 -11.24 -1.11
N PHE A 117 10.34 -11.40 -2.31
CA PHE A 117 9.41 -10.44 -2.87
C PHE A 117 8.01 -10.69 -2.29
N VAL A 118 7.42 -9.64 -1.76
CA VAL A 118 6.10 -9.68 -1.14
C VAL A 118 5.25 -8.51 -1.63
N ARG A 119 3.94 -8.65 -1.63
CA ARG A 119 3.01 -7.58 -1.92
C ARG A 119 2.35 -7.13 -0.63
N ALA A 120 2.48 -5.85 -0.29
CA ALA A 120 1.85 -5.26 0.89
C ALA A 120 0.56 -4.54 0.51
N ILE A 121 -0.48 -4.75 1.29
CA ILE A 121 -1.78 -4.08 1.17
C ILE A 121 -1.93 -3.15 2.37
N PHE A 122 -2.02 -1.86 2.10
CA PHE A 122 -2.22 -0.81 3.09
C PHE A 122 -3.65 -0.28 3.01
N LYS A 123 -4.27 -0.09 4.17
CA LYS A 123 -5.52 0.68 4.27
C LYS A 123 -5.17 2.17 4.37
N GLU A 124 -5.50 2.95 3.35
CA GLU A 124 -5.21 4.40 3.32
C GLU A 124 -6.17 5.21 4.17
N GLY A 125 -7.43 4.78 4.25
CA GLY A 125 -8.51 5.46 4.94
C GLY A 125 -9.87 4.93 4.54
N VAL A 126 -10.90 5.39 5.23
CA VAL A 126 -12.31 5.14 4.91
C VAL A 126 -12.93 6.45 4.48
N ASP A 127 -13.54 6.46 3.32
CA ASP A 127 -14.33 7.57 2.80
C ASP A 127 -15.80 7.15 2.87
N GLU A 128 -16.52 7.67 3.87
CA GLU A 128 -17.92 7.30 4.14
C GLU A 128 -18.89 7.92 3.15
N ASP A 129 -18.52 9.05 2.54
CA ASP A 129 -19.36 9.79 1.61
C ASP A 129 -19.01 9.47 0.14
N ALA A 130 -18.20 8.43 -0.10
CA ALA A 130 -17.73 8.07 -1.42
C ALA A 130 -18.86 7.63 -2.35
N ILE A 131 -18.98 8.29 -3.52
CA ILE A 131 -19.91 7.90 -4.57
C ILE A 131 -19.19 7.01 -5.58
N LEU A 132 -19.63 5.77 -5.68
CA LEU A 132 -19.10 4.78 -6.63
C LEU A 132 -20.14 4.50 -7.71
N ILE A 133 -19.77 4.70 -8.98
CA ILE A 133 -20.62 4.40 -10.13
C ILE A 133 -20.00 3.31 -11.01
N PRO A 134 -20.78 2.42 -11.65
CA PRO A 134 -20.26 1.45 -12.60
C PRO A 134 -19.54 2.15 -13.75
N GLN A 135 -18.48 1.54 -14.27
CA GLN A 135 -17.73 2.12 -15.39
C GLN A 135 -18.58 2.30 -16.64
N GLN A 136 -19.59 1.45 -16.83
CA GLN A 136 -20.53 1.50 -17.95
C GLN A 136 -21.44 2.73 -17.92
N ALA A 137 -21.69 3.33 -16.75
CA ALA A 137 -22.53 4.54 -16.62
C ALA A 137 -21.80 5.82 -17.04
N VAL A 138 -20.49 5.75 -17.27
CA VAL A 138 -19.67 6.90 -17.64
C VAL A 138 -19.48 6.93 -19.16
N SER A 139 -19.98 7.97 -19.79
CA SER A 139 -19.70 8.32 -21.19
C SER A 139 -18.67 9.46 -21.24
N ARG A 140 -18.11 9.71 -22.40
CA ARG A 140 -17.20 10.85 -22.62
C ARG A 140 -17.73 11.74 -23.72
N ASP A 141 -17.63 13.05 -23.52
CA ASP A 141 -17.94 14.01 -24.55
C ASP A 141 -16.87 13.99 -25.68
N PRO A 142 -17.07 14.68 -26.81
CA PRO A 142 -16.08 14.78 -27.89
C PRO A 142 -14.75 15.41 -27.45
N LYS A 143 -14.73 16.11 -26.31
CA LYS A 143 -13.52 16.70 -25.72
C LYS A 143 -12.82 15.78 -24.72
N GLY A 144 -13.42 14.57 -24.46
CA GLY A 144 -12.86 13.57 -23.56
C GLY A 144 -13.29 13.74 -22.08
N ASN A 145 -14.15 14.71 -21.75
CA ASN A 145 -14.60 14.89 -20.37
C ASN A 145 -15.60 13.79 -19.98
N PRO A 146 -15.54 13.25 -18.75
CA PRO A 146 -16.47 12.24 -18.30
C PRO A 146 -17.85 12.86 -18.00
N LEU A 147 -18.88 12.19 -18.48
CA LEU A 147 -20.28 12.54 -18.32
C LEU A 147 -21.07 11.35 -17.80
N VAL A 148 -22.09 11.63 -17.01
CA VAL A 148 -23.07 10.64 -16.54
C VAL A 148 -24.48 11.11 -16.89
N LEU A 149 -25.30 10.19 -17.38
CA LEU A 149 -26.72 10.43 -17.62
C LEU A 149 -27.48 10.19 -16.32
N VAL A 150 -28.11 11.24 -15.81
CA VAL A 150 -28.88 11.21 -14.55
C VAL A 150 -30.34 11.46 -14.86
N VAL A 151 -31.23 10.78 -14.14
CA VAL A 151 -32.67 11.03 -14.21
C VAL A 151 -32.99 12.21 -13.30
N GLY A 152 -33.26 13.37 -13.90
CA GLY A 152 -33.64 14.58 -13.20
C GLY A 152 -35.10 14.63 -12.80
N ALA A 153 -35.56 15.81 -12.38
CA ALA A 153 -36.95 16.06 -12.10
C ALA A 153 -37.82 15.75 -13.33
N GLU A 154 -39.05 15.30 -13.14
CA GLU A 154 -39.98 14.92 -14.21
C GLU A 154 -39.55 13.76 -15.12
N ASN A 155 -38.68 12.85 -14.65
CA ASN A 155 -38.12 11.72 -15.43
C ASN A 155 -37.43 12.15 -16.74
N LYS A 156 -36.89 13.35 -16.80
CA LYS A 156 -36.05 13.81 -17.90
C LYS A 156 -34.60 13.40 -17.69
N VAL A 157 -33.96 12.99 -18.77
CA VAL A 157 -32.52 12.63 -18.76
C VAL A 157 -31.69 13.89 -18.84
N GLU A 158 -30.80 14.08 -17.87
CA GLU A 158 -29.88 15.20 -17.81
C GLU A 158 -28.46 14.67 -17.90
N GLN A 159 -27.59 15.39 -18.63
CA GLN A 159 -26.16 15.10 -18.66
C GLN A 159 -25.47 15.91 -17.58
N LYS A 160 -24.81 15.21 -16.63
CA LYS A 160 -23.99 15.85 -15.61
C LYS A 160 -22.52 15.58 -15.90
N ALA A 161 -21.71 16.63 -15.95
CA ALA A 161 -20.27 16.50 -15.98
C ALA A 161 -19.78 16.04 -14.60
N VAL A 162 -18.92 15.03 -14.59
CA VAL A 162 -18.38 14.45 -13.34
C VAL A 162 -16.87 14.52 -13.35
N THR A 163 -16.27 14.61 -12.17
CA THR A 163 -14.83 14.45 -12.01
C THR A 163 -14.57 13.07 -11.43
N LEU A 164 -13.86 12.25 -12.18
CA LEU A 164 -13.47 10.92 -11.76
C LEU A 164 -12.08 10.97 -11.09
N GLU A 165 -11.92 10.26 -10.00
CA GLU A 165 -10.65 10.19 -9.29
C GLU A 165 -9.87 8.93 -9.66
N ARG A 166 -10.36 7.77 -9.29
CA ARG A 166 -9.72 6.49 -9.59
C ARG A 166 -10.74 5.38 -9.83
N ALA A 167 -10.32 4.36 -10.56
CA ALA A 167 -11.10 3.14 -10.71
C ALA A 167 -10.87 2.22 -9.50
N ILE A 168 -11.94 1.68 -8.95
CA ILE A 168 -11.93 0.67 -7.88
C ILE A 168 -12.66 -0.54 -8.44
N CYS A 169 -11.93 -1.60 -8.76
CA CYS A 169 -12.47 -2.76 -9.48
C CYS A 169 -13.17 -2.34 -10.79
N ASN A 170 -14.48 -2.56 -10.91
CA ASN A 170 -15.31 -2.20 -12.07
C ASN A 170 -16.12 -0.91 -11.88
N ARG A 171 -15.77 -0.08 -10.89
CA ARG A 171 -16.46 1.17 -10.57
C ARG A 171 -15.50 2.35 -10.60
N TRP A 172 -16.03 3.54 -10.88
CA TRP A 172 -15.33 4.80 -10.74
C TRP A 172 -15.68 5.47 -9.41
N LEU A 173 -14.68 5.94 -8.70
CA LEU A 173 -14.85 6.85 -7.59
C LEU A 173 -15.05 8.26 -8.16
N VAL A 174 -16.17 8.87 -7.81
CA VAL A 174 -16.55 10.22 -8.26
C VAL A 174 -16.12 11.23 -7.21
N ALA A 175 -15.26 12.16 -7.60
CA ALA A 175 -14.80 13.23 -6.71
C ALA A 175 -15.81 14.39 -6.63
N SER A 176 -16.53 14.69 -7.74
CA SER A 176 -17.56 15.74 -7.76
C SER A 176 -18.48 15.59 -8.96
N GLY A 177 -19.66 16.23 -8.89
CA GLY A 177 -20.65 16.27 -9.98
C GLY A 177 -21.89 15.42 -9.76
N LEU A 178 -21.91 14.54 -8.75
CA LEU A 178 -23.09 13.77 -8.34
C LEU A 178 -23.44 14.03 -6.88
N GLN A 179 -24.71 13.79 -6.54
CA GLN A 179 -25.17 13.84 -5.15
C GLN A 179 -25.68 12.45 -4.72
N PRO A 180 -25.59 12.14 -3.41
CA PRO A 180 -26.20 10.92 -2.88
C PRO A 180 -27.69 10.84 -3.22
N GLY A 181 -28.10 9.72 -3.84
CA GLY A 181 -29.49 9.53 -4.27
C GLY A 181 -29.76 9.84 -5.75
N ASP A 182 -28.82 10.41 -6.50
CA ASP A 182 -28.95 10.58 -7.94
C ASP A 182 -29.16 9.21 -8.63
N LYS A 183 -30.19 9.12 -9.48
CA LYS A 183 -30.45 7.92 -10.30
C LYS A 183 -29.75 8.09 -11.64
N PHE A 184 -28.84 7.22 -11.96
CA PHE A 184 -28.11 7.24 -13.23
C PHE A 184 -28.51 6.08 -14.14
N ILE A 185 -28.33 6.27 -15.44
CA ILE A 185 -28.64 5.29 -16.47
C ILE A 185 -27.36 4.53 -16.82
N VAL A 186 -27.45 3.21 -16.96
CA VAL A 186 -26.36 2.32 -17.34
C VAL A 186 -26.59 1.79 -18.73
#